data_c2805b04aed2207224187dfe0752893a
#
_entry.id   c2805b04aed2207224187dfe0752893a
#
_cell.length_a   1.000
_cell.length_b   1.000
_cell.length_c   1.000
_cell.angle_alpha   90.00
_cell.angle_beta   90.00
_cell.angle_gamma   90.00
#
_symmetry.space_group_name_H-M   'P 1'
#
loop_
_entity.id
_entity.type
_entity.pdbx_description
1 polymer ?
#
loop_
_entity_poly.entity_id
_entity_poly.type
_entity_poly.pdbx_seq_one_letter_code
_entity_poly.pdbx_strand_id
1 'polypeptide(L)'
;MAGGKGTRLAALTKDEIPKPMVPVAGKPLLLWQVERMKENGITDLIMVIGHLGNKIKEYFGDGEQFGVSIRYFEETEPLGTAGSFYYLKDMIHGDRFVMMSGDLFFDIDFQRMIRFHEEKGAVATLFVHPNGHPFDSDLLVLDANDKVTAFDSK
;
A
#
# COMPACT_ATOMS: atom_id res chain seq x y z
N MET A 1 -0.67 -1.88 3.24
CA MET A 1 -0.92 -3.28 3.67
C MET A 1 0.37 -4.07 3.60
N ALA A 2 0.86 -4.60 4.73
CA ALA A 2 2.20 -5.19 4.88
C ALA A 2 2.16 -6.60 5.53
N GLY A 3 1.02 -7.28 5.52
CA GLY A 3 0.78 -8.53 6.27
C GLY A 3 1.09 -9.85 5.55
N GLY A 4 1.52 -9.84 4.28
CA GLY A 4 1.72 -11.07 3.49
C GLY A 4 2.97 -11.88 3.88
N LYS A 5 2.88 -13.23 3.86
CA LYS A 5 4.01 -14.15 4.17
C LYS A 5 5.19 -14.08 3.20
N GLY A 6 5.07 -13.43 2.04
CA GLY A 6 6.19 -13.19 1.11
C GLY A 6 6.91 -14.43 0.56
N THR A 7 6.21 -15.56 0.38
CA THR A 7 6.80 -16.87 0.04
C THR A 7 7.70 -16.86 -1.20
N ARG A 8 7.45 -15.98 -2.19
CA ARG A 8 8.29 -15.86 -3.41
C ARG A 8 9.67 -15.26 -3.13
N LEU A 9 9.84 -14.52 -2.04
CA LEU A 9 11.10 -13.91 -1.62
C LEU A 9 11.73 -14.62 -0.41
N ALA A 10 11.25 -15.79 -0.04
CA ALA A 10 11.75 -16.55 1.11
C ALA A 10 13.27 -16.76 1.07
N ALA A 11 13.85 -16.95 -0.13
CA ALA A 11 15.31 -17.08 -0.31
C ALA A 11 16.08 -15.81 0.09
N LEU A 12 15.48 -14.63 -0.02
CA LEU A 12 16.08 -13.33 0.35
C LEU A 12 15.77 -12.94 1.79
N THR A 13 14.56 -13.26 2.26
CA THR A 13 14.08 -12.85 3.58
C THR A 13 14.43 -13.85 4.68
N LYS A 14 14.71 -15.13 4.31
CA LYS A 14 14.98 -16.25 5.24
C LYS A 14 13.95 -16.37 6.37
N ASP A 15 12.71 -15.91 6.13
CA ASP A 15 11.66 -15.73 7.13
C ASP A 15 12.06 -14.89 8.36
N GLU A 16 13.14 -14.12 8.24
CA GLU A 16 13.63 -13.25 9.32
C GLU A 16 13.27 -11.79 9.11
N ILE A 17 13.01 -11.37 7.86
CA ILE A 17 12.72 -9.98 7.50
C ILE A 17 11.37 -9.94 6.79
N PRO A 18 10.38 -9.16 7.26
CA PRO A 18 9.13 -8.99 6.54
C PRO A 18 9.40 -8.33 5.17
N LYS A 19 8.68 -8.76 4.14
CA LYS A 19 8.90 -8.32 2.75
C LYS A 19 8.99 -6.79 2.58
N PRO A 20 8.16 -5.96 3.25
CA PRO A 20 8.28 -4.51 3.20
C PRO A 20 9.58 -3.95 3.80
N MET A 21 10.28 -4.74 4.62
CA MET A 21 11.53 -4.33 5.25
C MET A 21 12.78 -4.78 4.49
N VAL A 22 12.63 -5.44 3.34
CA VAL A 22 13.76 -5.76 2.46
C VAL A 22 14.48 -4.48 2.05
N PRO A 23 15.82 -4.40 2.22
CA PRO A 23 16.54 -3.20 1.89
C PRO A 23 16.63 -2.97 0.38
N VAL A 24 16.29 -1.77 -0.06
CA VAL A 24 16.43 -1.27 -1.43
C VAL A 24 17.26 0.00 -1.36
N ALA A 25 18.40 0.03 -2.05
CA ALA A 25 19.33 1.16 -2.03
C ALA A 25 19.68 1.64 -0.60
N GLY A 26 19.92 0.69 0.31
CA GLY A 26 20.44 0.96 1.66
C GLY A 26 19.39 1.24 2.74
N LYS A 27 18.09 1.29 2.42
CA LYS A 27 17.02 1.46 3.42
C LYS A 27 15.81 0.56 3.11
N PRO A 28 14.95 0.25 4.10
CA PRO A 28 13.77 -0.58 3.89
C PRO A 28 12.86 -0.05 2.79
N LEU A 29 12.28 -0.96 1.98
CA LEU A 29 11.32 -0.61 0.95
C LEU A 29 10.16 0.22 1.49
N LEU A 30 9.62 -0.16 2.65
CA LEU A 30 8.52 0.56 3.30
C LEU A 30 8.91 1.99 3.70
N LEU A 31 10.18 2.26 4.03
CA LEU A 31 10.64 3.62 4.33
C LEU A 31 10.59 4.52 3.09
N TRP A 32 10.94 4.00 1.91
CA TRP A 32 10.76 4.73 0.66
C TRP A 32 9.32 5.15 0.45
N GLN A 33 8.36 4.27 0.76
CA GLN A 33 6.93 4.57 0.65
C GLN A 33 6.51 5.65 1.65
N VAL A 34 6.95 5.54 2.92
CA VAL A 34 6.62 6.53 3.98
C VAL A 34 7.15 7.91 3.61
N GLU A 35 8.40 8.00 3.14
CA GLU A 35 8.99 9.27 2.70
C GLU A 35 8.22 9.86 1.52
N ARG A 36 7.87 9.06 0.52
CA ARG A 36 7.09 9.51 -0.63
C ARG A 36 5.69 9.99 -0.24
N MET A 37 5.01 9.30 0.68
CA MET A 37 3.72 9.76 1.21
C MET A 37 3.86 11.10 1.93
N LYS A 38 4.87 11.24 2.80
CA LYS A 38 5.16 12.48 3.52
C LYS A 38 5.43 13.64 2.55
N GLU A 39 6.26 13.45 1.52
CA GLU A 39 6.54 14.46 0.49
C GLU A 39 5.28 14.95 -0.22
N ASN A 40 4.26 14.10 -0.32
CA ASN A 40 2.94 14.43 -0.88
C ASN A 40 1.93 14.93 0.17
N GLY A 41 2.36 15.18 1.41
CA GLY A 41 1.50 15.69 2.49
C GLY A 41 0.61 14.64 3.15
N ILE A 42 0.84 13.35 2.88
CA ILE A 42 0.13 12.23 3.51
C ILE A 42 0.93 11.80 4.75
N THR A 43 0.50 12.23 5.92
CA THR A 43 1.26 12.07 7.18
C THR A 43 0.54 11.25 8.25
N ASP A 44 -0.75 10.97 8.11
CA ASP A 44 -1.50 10.07 8.99
C ASP A 44 -1.59 8.68 8.32
N LEU A 45 -0.87 7.72 8.86
CA LEU A 45 -0.69 6.41 8.27
C LEU A 45 -1.28 5.31 9.15
N ILE A 46 -1.96 4.35 8.53
CA ILE A 46 -2.35 3.09 9.17
C ILE A 46 -1.59 1.96 8.50
N MET A 47 -0.72 1.31 9.25
CA MET A 47 0.00 0.13 8.78
C MET A 47 -0.75 -1.14 9.19
N VAL A 48 -1.29 -1.83 8.20
CA VAL A 48 -1.85 -3.18 8.41
C VAL A 48 -0.70 -4.16 8.36
N ILE A 49 -0.42 -4.81 9.47
CA ILE A 49 0.71 -5.71 9.65
C ILE A 49 0.21 -7.11 10.05
N GLY A 50 1.02 -8.12 9.79
CA GLY A 50 0.74 -9.50 10.14
C GLY A 50 2.04 -10.22 10.51
N HIS A 51 2.39 -11.26 9.77
CA HIS A 51 3.62 -12.02 10.00
C HIS A 51 4.86 -11.12 10.10
N LEU A 52 5.65 -11.26 11.18
CA LEU A 52 6.80 -10.42 11.51
C LEU A 52 6.48 -8.91 11.66
N GLY A 53 5.23 -8.55 11.91
CA GLY A 53 4.80 -7.16 12.08
C GLY A 53 5.48 -6.43 13.23
N ASN A 54 5.94 -7.16 14.26
CA ASN A 54 6.73 -6.61 15.35
C ASN A 54 8.01 -5.90 14.86
N LYS A 55 8.68 -6.43 13.83
CA LYS A 55 9.89 -5.79 13.26
C LYS A 55 9.58 -4.47 12.55
N ILE A 56 8.40 -4.35 11.97
CA ILE A 56 7.92 -3.09 11.40
C ILE A 56 7.64 -2.09 12.53
N LYS A 57 6.95 -2.52 13.59
CA LYS A 57 6.68 -1.67 14.77
C LYS A 57 7.98 -1.20 15.44
N GLU A 58 8.96 -2.09 15.62
CA GLU A 58 10.26 -1.78 16.21
C GLU A 58 11.04 -0.72 15.40
N TYR A 59 10.97 -0.80 14.07
CA TYR A 59 11.68 0.12 13.20
C TYR A 59 11.00 1.49 13.09
N PHE A 60 9.67 1.51 12.92
CA PHE A 60 8.95 2.75 12.65
C PHE A 60 8.40 3.44 13.89
N GLY A 61 8.21 2.72 15.01
CA GLY A 61 7.60 3.27 16.22
C GLY A 61 6.23 3.88 15.92
N ASP A 62 5.98 5.07 16.44
CA ASP A 62 4.79 5.88 16.14
C ASP A 62 4.95 6.77 14.89
N GLY A 63 6.11 6.72 14.25
CA GLY A 63 6.42 7.46 13.03
C GLY A 63 7.00 8.85 13.24
N GLU A 64 7.07 9.37 14.46
CA GLU A 64 7.50 10.74 14.75
C GLU A 64 8.90 11.03 14.18
N GLN A 65 9.84 10.09 14.32
CA GLN A 65 11.20 10.22 13.78
C GLN A 65 11.26 10.38 12.25
N PHE A 66 10.22 9.95 11.54
CA PHE A 66 10.08 10.09 10.08
C PHE A 66 9.20 11.27 9.69
N GLY A 67 8.61 11.98 10.68
CA GLY A 67 7.73 13.12 10.49
C GLY A 67 6.34 12.73 9.98
N VAL A 68 5.85 11.58 10.39
CA VAL A 68 4.51 11.05 10.15
C VAL A 68 3.92 10.52 11.46
N SER A 69 2.61 10.27 11.49
CA SER A 69 1.93 9.57 12.57
C SER A 69 1.54 8.18 12.08
N ILE A 70 1.96 7.14 12.79
CA ILE A 70 1.69 5.76 12.40
C ILE A 70 0.86 5.07 13.47
N ARG A 71 -0.27 4.54 13.02
CA ARG A 71 -1.11 3.62 13.79
C ARG A 71 -1.04 2.24 13.18
N TYR A 72 -1.19 1.20 13.98
CA TYR A 72 -1.07 -0.18 13.53
C TYR A 72 -2.37 -0.92 13.70
N PHE A 73 -2.73 -1.70 12.68
CA PHE A 73 -3.72 -2.76 12.77
C PHE A 73 -3.00 -4.10 12.53
N GLU A 74 -3.11 -5.01 13.50
CA GLU A 74 -2.45 -6.31 13.44
C GLU A 74 -3.45 -7.39 13.03
N GLU A 75 -3.23 -8.00 11.87
CA GLU A 75 -3.99 -9.17 11.42
C GLU A 75 -3.53 -10.41 12.17
N THR A 76 -4.40 -11.01 12.96
CA THR A 76 -4.17 -12.29 13.64
C THR A 76 -4.35 -13.48 12.71
N GLU A 77 -5.13 -13.30 11.66
CA GLU A 77 -5.35 -14.25 10.57
C GLU A 77 -5.44 -13.49 9.24
N PRO A 78 -5.11 -14.12 8.10
CA PRO A 78 -5.18 -13.45 6.81
C PRO A 78 -6.62 -13.05 6.46
N LEU A 79 -6.91 -11.75 6.43
CA LEU A 79 -8.22 -11.20 6.08
C LEU A 79 -8.38 -10.93 4.58
N GLY A 80 -7.31 -11.14 3.80
CA GLY A 80 -7.27 -10.77 2.39
C GLY A 80 -7.23 -9.26 2.18
N THR A 81 -7.29 -8.83 0.92
CA THR A 81 -7.13 -7.41 0.57
C THR A 81 -8.24 -6.52 1.13
N ALA A 82 -9.48 -6.99 1.11
CA ALA A 82 -10.65 -6.20 1.50
C ALA A 82 -11.12 -6.45 2.94
N GLY A 83 -10.79 -7.60 3.55
CA GLY A 83 -11.31 -7.97 4.87
C GLY A 83 -10.84 -7.06 5.99
N SER A 84 -9.61 -6.55 5.92
CA SER A 84 -9.08 -5.60 6.90
C SER A 84 -9.87 -4.28 6.95
N PHE A 85 -10.48 -3.83 5.85
CA PHE A 85 -11.26 -2.59 5.83
C PHE A 85 -12.44 -2.58 6.79
N TYR A 86 -13.05 -3.73 7.01
CA TYR A 86 -14.13 -3.83 7.98
C TYR A 86 -13.67 -3.37 9.38
N TYR A 87 -12.45 -3.68 9.75
CA TYR A 87 -11.85 -3.33 11.04
C TYR A 87 -11.21 -1.94 11.04
N LEU A 88 -10.77 -1.46 9.88
CA LEU A 88 -10.11 -0.16 9.76
C LEU A 88 -11.08 1.02 9.72
N LYS A 89 -12.37 0.80 9.47
CA LYS A 89 -13.38 1.86 9.31
C LYS A 89 -13.39 2.89 10.45
N ASP A 90 -13.17 2.42 11.69
CA ASP A 90 -13.16 3.28 12.88
C ASP A 90 -11.78 3.95 13.12
N MET A 91 -10.76 3.53 12.39
CA MET A 91 -9.41 4.09 12.43
C MET A 91 -9.18 5.12 11.31
N ILE A 92 -9.94 5.04 10.23
CA ILE A 92 -9.81 5.97 9.09
C ILE A 92 -10.54 7.25 9.45
N HIS A 93 -9.81 8.36 9.46
CA HIS A 93 -10.36 9.68 9.69
C HIS A 93 -10.51 10.42 8.36
N GLY A 94 -11.63 11.13 8.19
CA GLY A 94 -11.95 11.84 6.95
C GLY A 94 -12.81 11.03 5.98
N ASP A 95 -13.02 11.59 4.80
CA ASP A 95 -13.93 11.10 3.77
C ASP A 95 -13.24 10.29 2.68
N ARG A 96 -11.90 10.24 2.70
CA ARG A 96 -11.10 9.52 1.70
C ARG A 96 -9.76 9.05 2.28
N PHE A 97 -9.17 8.06 1.65
CA PHE A 97 -7.85 7.53 2.00
C PHE A 97 -7.15 6.95 0.76
N VAL A 98 -5.84 6.83 0.84
CA VAL A 98 -5.03 6.10 -0.15
C VAL A 98 -4.69 4.73 0.42
N MET A 99 -4.93 3.68 -0.36
CA MET A 99 -4.51 2.31 -0.04
C MET A 99 -3.38 1.88 -0.95
N MET A 100 -2.39 1.22 -0.37
CA MET A 100 -1.27 0.67 -1.13
C MET A 100 -0.72 -0.60 -0.49
N SER A 101 -0.10 -1.45 -1.30
CA SER A 101 0.65 -2.60 -0.82
C SER A 101 2.03 -2.17 -0.32
N GLY A 102 2.45 -2.72 0.83
CA GLY A 102 3.74 -2.37 1.46
C GLY A 102 4.97 -2.95 0.75
N ASP A 103 4.79 -3.74 -0.29
CA ASP A 103 5.85 -4.39 -1.07
C ASP A 103 6.03 -3.78 -2.47
N LEU A 104 5.47 -2.62 -2.73
CA LEU A 104 5.60 -1.90 -3.99
C LEU A 104 6.72 -0.85 -3.93
N PHE A 105 7.48 -0.74 -5.00
CA PHE A 105 8.35 0.40 -5.25
C PHE A 105 7.74 1.24 -6.37
N PHE A 106 7.50 2.53 -6.12
CA PHE A 106 6.79 3.41 -7.04
C PHE A 106 7.27 4.86 -6.95
N ASP A 107 7.01 5.60 -8.00
CA ASP A 107 7.13 7.04 -8.06
C ASP A 107 5.81 7.64 -8.56
N ILE A 108 4.89 7.90 -7.63
CA ILE A 108 3.53 8.38 -7.89
C ILE A 108 3.39 9.81 -7.36
N ASP A 109 2.86 10.69 -8.20
CA ASP A 109 2.33 12.00 -7.78
C ASP A 109 0.92 11.81 -7.19
N PHE A 110 0.87 11.64 -5.86
CA PHE A 110 -0.41 11.47 -5.16
C PHE A 110 -1.29 12.70 -5.25
N GLN A 111 -0.73 13.89 -5.32
CA GLN A 111 -1.51 15.12 -5.45
C GLN A 111 -2.24 15.17 -6.79
N ARG A 112 -1.60 14.69 -7.87
CA ARG A 112 -2.25 14.53 -9.17
C ARG A 112 -3.35 13.47 -9.14
N MET A 113 -3.09 12.34 -8.46
CA MET A 113 -4.09 11.27 -8.32
C MET A 113 -5.32 11.75 -7.54
N ILE A 114 -5.12 12.52 -6.46
CA ILE A 114 -6.21 13.07 -5.64
C ILE A 114 -7.04 14.06 -6.47
N ARG A 115 -6.40 15.00 -7.17
CA ARG A 115 -7.11 15.94 -8.07
C ARG A 115 -7.93 15.20 -9.13
N PHE A 116 -7.35 14.20 -9.76
CA PHE A 116 -8.07 13.37 -10.74
C PHE A 116 -9.28 12.65 -10.12
N HIS A 117 -9.15 12.12 -8.92
CA HIS A 117 -10.24 11.50 -8.19
C HIS A 117 -11.40 12.49 -7.95
N GLU A 118 -11.08 13.71 -7.52
CA GLU A 118 -12.04 14.78 -7.27
C GLU A 118 -12.74 15.23 -8.57
N GLU A 119 -11.97 15.46 -9.63
CA GLU A 119 -12.48 15.86 -10.94
C GLU A 119 -13.44 14.83 -11.56
N LYS A 120 -13.14 13.55 -11.37
CA LYS A 120 -13.99 12.46 -11.88
C LYS A 120 -15.19 12.16 -10.97
N GLY A 121 -15.23 12.66 -9.74
CA GLY A 121 -16.25 12.35 -8.74
C GLY A 121 -16.37 10.84 -8.48
N ALA A 122 -15.26 10.15 -8.52
CA ALA A 122 -15.22 8.69 -8.46
C ALA A 122 -15.37 8.18 -7.02
N VAL A 123 -15.94 6.98 -6.85
CA VAL A 123 -15.95 6.27 -5.55
C VAL A 123 -14.58 5.70 -5.23
N ALA A 124 -13.86 5.23 -6.28
CA ALA A 124 -12.50 4.72 -6.18
C ALA A 124 -11.70 5.11 -7.43
N THR A 125 -10.41 5.37 -7.25
CA THR A 125 -9.46 5.65 -8.33
C THR A 125 -8.28 4.71 -8.20
N LEU A 126 -7.93 4.04 -9.28
CA LEU A 126 -6.83 3.09 -9.33
C LEU A 126 -5.65 3.72 -10.06
N PHE A 127 -4.46 3.56 -9.49
CA PHE A 127 -3.23 3.81 -10.21
C PHE A 127 -2.87 2.58 -11.03
N VAL A 128 -2.76 2.74 -12.33
CA VAL A 128 -2.45 1.66 -13.27
C VAL A 128 -1.32 2.08 -14.21
N HIS A 129 -0.64 1.10 -14.79
CA HIS A 129 0.38 1.34 -15.80
C HIS A 129 0.20 0.37 -16.97
N PRO A 130 0.67 0.72 -18.17
CA PRO A 130 0.72 -0.22 -19.29
C PRO A 130 1.51 -1.47 -18.89
N ASN A 131 0.97 -2.64 -19.19
CA ASN A 131 1.56 -3.91 -18.81
C ASN A 131 2.05 -4.68 -20.02
N GLY A 132 3.34 -5.01 -20.03
CA GLY A 132 3.95 -5.91 -21.02
C GLY A 132 3.81 -7.40 -20.71
N HIS A 133 3.19 -7.75 -19.57
CA HIS A 133 3.03 -9.13 -19.07
C HIS A 133 1.55 -9.48 -18.83
N PRO A 134 0.71 -9.51 -19.87
CA PRO A 134 -0.76 -9.67 -19.69
C PRO A 134 -1.17 -11.05 -19.18
N PHE A 135 -0.27 -12.03 -19.21
CA PHE A 135 -0.60 -13.42 -18.85
C PHE A 135 -0.51 -13.71 -17.34
N ASP A 136 0.12 -12.84 -16.56
CA ASP A 136 0.34 -13.01 -15.12
C ASP A 136 -0.12 -11.80 -14.29
N SER A 137 -0.93 -10.94 -14.90
CA SER A 137 -1.41 -9.69 -14.31
C SER A 137 -2.91 -9.55 -14.44
N ASP A 138 -3.51 -8.92 -13.45
CA ASP A 138 -4.88 -8.44 -13.55
C ASP A 138 -4.93 -7.26 -14.53
N LEU A 139 -5.91 -7.29 -15.45
CA LEU A 139 -6.04 -6.28 -16.49
C LEU A 139 -7.32 -5.47 -16.33
N LEU A 140 -7.25 -4.19 -16.63
CA LEU A 140 -8.39 -3.29 -16.63
C LEU A 140 -8.71 -2.85 -18.07
N VAL A 141 -9.99 -2.81 -18.39
CA VAL A 141 -10.49 -2.18 -19.61
C VAL A 141 -11.09 -0.83 -19.24
N LEU A 142 -10.65 0.22 -19.90
CA LEU A 142 -11.09 1.59 -19.67
C LEU A 142 -11.92 2.09 -20.86
N ASP A 143 -12.90 2.94 -20.58
CA ASP A 143 -13.57 3.73 -21.62
C ASP A 143 -12.80 5.02 -21.94
N ALA A 144 -13.32 5.83 -22.87
CA ALA A 144 -12.72 7.09 -23.30
C ALA A 144 -12.65 8.16 -22.17
N ASN A 145 -13.33 7.94 -21.04
CA ASN A 145 -13.37 8.83 -19.89
C ASN A 145 -12.53 8.31 -18.72
N ASP A 146 -11.67 7.31 -18.94
CA ASP A 146 -10.86 6.61 -17.95
C ASP A 146 -11.67 5.80 -16.92
N LYS A 147 -12.94 5.50 -17.20
CA LYS A 147 -13.76 4.68 -16.32
C LYS A 147 -13.49 3.20 -16.58
N VAL A 148 -13.27 2.45 -15.51
CA VAL A 148 -13.13 0.98 -15.59
C VAL A 148 -14.46 0.38 -16.00
N THR A 149 -14.46 -0.35 -17.11
CA THR A 149 -15.64 -1.02 -17.70
C THR A 149 -15.58 -2.54 -17.56
N ALA A 150 -14.38 -3.10 -17.45
CA ALA A 150 -14.17 -4.52 -17.19
C ALA A 150 -12.89 -4.77 -16.40
N PHE A 151 -12.86 -5.88 -15.69
CA PHE A 151 -11.76 -6.38 -14.94
C PHE A 151 -11.53 -7.84 -15.33
N ASP A 152 -10.34 -8.14 -15.85
CA ASP A 152 -9.91 -9.49 -16.19
C ASP A 152 -8.88 -9.95 -15.16
N SER A 153 -9.35 -10.74 -14.19
CA SER A 153 -8.54 -11.30 -13.11
C SER A 153 -8.09 -12.71 -13.45
N LYS A 154 -6.85 -13.02 -13.19
CA LYS A 154 -6.23 -14.35 -13.38
C LYS A 154 -6.39 -15.23 -12.16
#